data_838a24aacb09194520d81ae3d8a1a0c1
#
_entry.id   838a24aacb09194520d81ae3d8a1a0c1
#
_cell.length_a   1.000
_cell.length_b   1.000
_cell.length_c   1.000
_cell.angle_alpha   90.00
_cell.angle_beta   90.00
_cell.angle_gamma   90.00
#
_symmetry.space_group_name_H-M   'P 1'
#
loop_
_entity.id
_entity.type
_entity.pdbx_description
1 polymer ?
#
loop_
_entity_poly.entity_id
_entity_poly.type
_entity_poly.pdbx_seq_one_letter_code
_entity_poly.pdbx_strand_id
1 'polypeptide(L)'
;MIFKETQNKSALNVLELCKLAGVSRSGYYRWVAAANKRALREATDYKAFLLIKEAYDYRGYAKGSRGICMRLKRMGILMNRKKVQRLMRKYNLFCPIHKANPYRRMAKALRTNTIAPNYVNRQFRSYGSRKVLLTDITYLRLHQRHVYLSVIKDAFTMQILAYQLSESLEVDFVLETVKSLMKNHLYEMDAEVWVHSDQGCHYTSVVFRQLLNDFKLRQSMSRRGNCWDNAPQESFFGHMKDELQPYMKTWNCFQDVKDRIDDYITYYNNDRYQTTLGGMSPNEYYHYVVTGKKPSALVS
;
A
#
# COMPACT_ATOMS: atom_id res chain seq x y z
N MET A 1 -18.27 -28.47 -26.15
CA MET A 1 -18.12 -29.78 -26.84
C MET A 1 -19.32 -30.06 -27.75
N ILE A 2 -20.53 -30.40 -27.26
CA ILE A 2 -21.71 -30.76 -28.09
C ILE A 2 -21.99 -29.73 -29.22
N PHE A 3 -22.02 -28.43 -28.93
CA PHE A 3 -22.31 -27.36 -29.91
C PHE A 3 -21.27 -27.32 -31.07
N LYS A 4 -20.01 -27.56 -30.77
CA LYS A 4 -18.95 -27.62 -31.79
C LYS A 4 -19.11 -28.85 -32.67
N GLU A 5 -19.42 -30.01 -32.10
CA GLU A 5 -19.64 -31.26 -32.82
C GLU A 5 -20.87 -31.20 -33.72
N THR A 6 -21.99 -30.58 -33.26
CA THR A 6 -23.19 -30.37 -34.07
C THR A 6 -22.95 -29.38 -35.24
N GLN A 7 -22.05 -28.39 -35.09
CA GLN A 7 -21.64 -27.47 -36.14
C GLN A 7 -20.74 -28.17 -37.17
N ASN A 8 -19.90 -29.13 -36.76
CA ASN A 8 -18.96 -29.86 -37.60
C ASN A 8 -19.59 -31.07 -38.31
N LYS A 9 -20.92 -31.19 -38.39
CA LYS A 9 -21.65 -32.34 -38.99
C LYS A 9 -21.16 -33.68 -38.45
N SER A 10 -21.05 -33.82 -37.14
CA SER A 10 -20.75 -35.11 -36.47
C SER A 10 -21.70 -36.21 -36.94
N ALA A 11 -21.22 -37.43 -37.01
CA ALA A 11 -22.04 -38.61 -37.32
C ALA A 11 -23.08 -38.91 -36.20
N LEU A 12 -22.90 -38.36 -34.99
CA LEU A 12 -23.80 -38.53 -33.86
C LEU A 12 -24.85 -37.42 -33.81
N ASN A 13 -26.10 -37.82 -33.54
CA ASN A 13 -27.18 -36.86 -33.33
C ASN A 13 -27.10 -36.18 -31.95
N VAL A 14 -27.87 -35.08 -31.77
CA VAL A 14 -27.86 -34.29 -30.51
C VAL A 14 -28.24 -35.13 -29.29
N LEU A 15 -29.08 -36.13 -29.43
CA LEU A 15 -29.48 -37.00 -28.33
C LEU A 15 -28.32 -37.86 -27.85
N GLU A 16 -27.59 -38.42 -28.77
CA GLU A 16 -26.40 -39.28 -28.50
C GLU A 16 -25.28 -38.45 -27.91
N LEU A 17 -25.01 -37.25 -28.44
CA LEU A 17 -24.03 -36.32 -27.88
C LEU A 17 -24.39 -35.86 -26.46
N CYS A 18 -25.67 -35.62 -26.19
CA CYS A 18 -26.14 -35.28 -24.85
C CYS A 18 -25.98 -36.44 -23.85
N LYS A 19 -26.25 -37.67 -24.30
CA LYS A 19 -26.02 -38.90 -23.46
C LYS A 19 -24.54 -39.07 -23.12
N LEU A 20 -23.66 -38.95 -24.13
CA LEU A 20 -22.22 -39.06 -23.93
C LEU A 20 -21.67 -37.96 -23.00
N ALA A 21 -22.20 -36.73 -23.08
CA ALA A 21 -21.79 -35.61 -22.25
C ALA A 21 -22.44 -35.58 -20.85
N GLY A 22 -23.37 -36.51 -20.54
CA GLY A 22 -24.07 -36.54 -19.27
C GLY A 22 -25.01 -35.34 -19.03
N VAL A 23 -25.56 -34.71 -20.09
CA VAL A 23 -26.43 -33.53 -20.00
C VAL A 23 -27.81 -33.82 -20.58
N SER A 24 -28.85 -33.16 -20.04
CA SER A 24 -30.19 -33.31 -20.59
C SER A 24 -30.33 -32.57 -21.93
N ARG A 25 -31.07 -33.16 -22.87
CA ARG A 25 -31.38 -32.52 -24.16
C ARG A 25 -32.06 -31.18 -24.02
N SER A 26 -32.99 -31.03 -23.08
CA SER A 26 -33.65 -29.76 -22.76
C SER A 26 -32.69 -28.71 -22.21
N GLY A 27 -31.74 -29.14 -21.36
CA GLY A 27 -30.65 -28.28 -20.87
C GLY A 27 -29.77 -27.75 -22.00
N TYR A 28 -29.41 -28.63 -22.95
CA TYR A 28 -28.64 -28.22 -24.11
C TYR A 28 -29.36 -27.16 -24.98
N TYR A 29 -30.62 -27.40 -25.37
CA TYR A 29 -31.37 -26.43 -26.16
C TYR A 29 -31.61 -25.10 -25.40
N ARG A 30 -31.87 -25.15 -24.10
CA ARG A 30 -31.98 -23.95 -23.26
C ARG A 30 -30.64 -23.18 -23.26
N TRP A 31 -29.53 -23.89 -23.20
CA TRP A 31 -28.21 -23.29 -23.29
C TRP A 31 -27.98 -22.66 -24.68
N VAL A 32 -28.33 -23.32 -25.77
CA VAL A 32 -28.24 -22.77 -27.14
C VAL A 32 -29.11 -21.50 -27.28
N ALA A 33 -30.36 -21.55 -26.86
CA ALA A 33 -31.28 -20.40 -26.93
C ALA A 33 -30.77 -19.19 -26.13
N ALA A 34 -30.00 -19.42 -25.06
CA ALA A 34 -29.41 -18.35 -24.26
C ALA A 34 -28.11 -17.78 -24.83
N ALA A 35 -27.70 -18.11 -26.05
CA ALA A 35 -26.41 -17.70 -26.63
C ALA A 35 -26.25 -16.18 -26.67
N ASN A 36 -27.24 -15.44 -27.19
CA ASN A 36 -27.21 -13.97 -27.27
C ASN A 36 -27.15 -13.32 -25.89
N LYS A 37 -27.89 -13.88 -24.91
CA LYS A 37 -27.87 -13.39 -23.52
C LYS A 37 -26.49 -13.60 -22.88
N ARG A 38 -25.81 -14.71 -23.18
CA ARG A 38 -24.45 -14.94 -22.70
C ARG A 38 -23.44 -13.98 -23.35
N ALA A 39 -23.54 -13.80 -24.69
CA ALA A 39 -22.68 -12.86 -25.42
C ALA A 39 -22.82 -11.43 -24.89
N LEU A 40 -24.06 -10.96 -24.62
CA LEU A 40 -24.30 -9.65 -24.06
C LEU A 40 -23.72 -9.52 -22.64
N ARG A 41 -23.88 -10.56 -21.81
CA ARG A 41 -23.26 -10.59 -20.46
C ARG A 41 -21.74 -10.55 -20.55
N GLU A 42 -21.14 -11.29 -21.47
CA GLU A 42 -19.70 -11.30 -21.68
C GLU A 42 -19.18 -9.92 -22.12
N ALA A 43 -19.84 -9.28 -23.07
CA ALA A 43 -19.51 -7.92 -23.51
C ALA A 43 -19.63 -6.90 -22.36
N THR A 44 -20.68 -7.03 -21.53
CA THR A 44 -20.85 -6.18 -20.34
C THR A 44 -19.77 -6.43 -19.28
N ASP A 45 -19.42 -7.69 -19.06
CA ASP A 45 -18.33 -8.06 -18.15
C ASP A 45 -16.99 -7.52 -18.65
N TYR A 46 -16.73 -7.63 -19.94
CA TYR A 46 -15.48 -7.14 -20.54
C TYR A 46 -15.36 -5.61 -20.46
N LYS A 47 -16.44 -4.87 -20.74
CA LYS A 47 -16.46 -3.41 -20.54
C LYS A 47 -16.17 -3.03 -19.09
N ALA A 48 -16.80 -3.71 -18.13
CA ALA A 48 -16.53 -3.48 -16.72
C ALA A 48 -15.08 -3.86 -16.33
N PHE A 49 -14.51 -4.89 -16.94
CA PHE A 49 -13.13 -5.29 -16.73
C PHE A 49 -12.13 -4.25 -17.24
N LEU A 50 -12.39 -3.59 -18.37
CA LEU A 50 -11.52 -2.52 -18.89
C LEU A 50 -11.40 -1.37 -17.87
N LEU A 51 -12.49 -0.97 -17.23
CA LEU A 51 -12.49 0.04 -16.14
C LEU A 51 -11.69 -0.45 -14.91
N ILE A 52 -11.82 -1.73 -14.57
CA ILE A 52 -11.03 -2.34 -13.49
C ILE A 52 -9.54 -2.32 -13.85
N LYS A 53 -9.20 -2.64 -15.10
CA LYS A 53 -7.81 -2.63 -15.58
C LYS A 53 -7.21 -1.23 -15.56
N GLU A 54 -7.94 -0.23 -16.04
CA GLU A 54 -7.53 1.18 -15.95
C GLU A 54 -7.26 1.62 -14.50
N ALA A 55 -8.17 1.29 -13.59
CA ALA A 55 -7.98 1.57 -12.17
C ALA A 55 -6.80 0.80 -11.55
N TYR A 56 -6.53 -0.41 -12.03
CA TYR A 56 -5.38 -1.23 -11.60
C TYR A 56 -4.07 -0.65 -12.09
N ASP A 57 -3.99 -0.27 -13.37
CA ASP A 57 -2.77 0.22 -14.01
C ASP A 57 -2.40 1.65 -13.58
N TYR A 58 -3.32 2.37 -12.96
CA TYR A 58 -3.09 3.75 -12.52
C TYR A 58 -1.84 3.88 -11.65
N ARG A 59 -0.90 4.77 -12.03
CA ARG A 59 0.40 4.98 -11.38
C ARG A 59 1.32 3.75 -11.37
N GLY A 60 0.95 2.64 -12.01
CA GLY A 60 1.78 1.45 -12.13
C GLY A 60 1.94 0.59 -10.87
N TYR A 61 1.45 1.03 -9.72
CA TYR A 61 1.55 0.27 -8.47
C TYR A 61 0.44 -0.75 -8.33
N ALA A 62 0.80 -1.97 -7.92
CA ALA A 62 -0.14 -3.08 -7.77
C ALA A 62 -1.22 -2.81 -6.72
N LYS A 63 -2.47 -3.06 -7.08
CA LYS A 63 -3.64 -2.80 -6.24
C LYS A 63 -4.50 -4.05 -6.10
N GLY A 64 -4.88 -4.37 -4.87
CA GLY A 64 -5.92 -5.37 -4.62
C GLY A 64 -7.33 -4.83 -4.87
N SER A 65 -8.34 -5.71 -4.84
CA SER A 65 -9.74 -5.35 -5.12
C SER A 65 -10.29 -4.17 -4.29
N ARG A 66 -9.78 -3.96 -3.06
CA ARG A 66 -10.17 -2.79 -2.24
C ARG A 66 -9.64 -1.48 -2.82
N GLY A 67 -8.34 -1.43 -3.17
CA GLY A 67 -7.72 -0.25 -3.79
C GLY A 67 -8.35 0.08 -5.14
N ILE A 68 -8.66 -0.96 -5.96
CA ILE A 68 -9.37 -0.79 -7.23
C ILE A 68 -10.76 -0.17 -7.01
N CYS A 69 -11.54 -0.66 -6.04
CA CYS A 69 -12.86 -0.08 -5.74
C CYS A 69 -12.77 1.39 -5.31
N MET A 70 -11.76 1.73 -4.48
CA MET A 70 -11.56 3.12 -4.06
C MET A 70 -11.18 4.01 -5.25
N ARG A 71 -10.32 3.53 -6.16
CA ARG A 71 -9.95 4.26 -7.37
C ARG A 71 -11.14 4.43 -8.31
N LEU A 72 -11.92 3.37 -8.57
CA LEU A 72 -13.14 3.44 -9.37
C LEU A 72 -14.11 4.48 -8.81
N LYS A 73 -14.28 4.54 -7.48
CA LYS A 73 -15.12 5.57 -6.84
C LYS A 73 -14.61 6.99 -7.15
N ARG A 74 -13.28 7.21 -7.18
CA ARG A 74 -12.68 8.50 -7.59
C ARG A 74 -12.93 8.84 -9.07
N MET A 75 -13.12 7.83 -9.91
CA MET A 75 -13.51 8.00 -11.31
C MET A 75 -15.04 8.17 -11.49
N GLY A 76 -15.81 8.29 -10.40
CA GLY A 76 -17.27 8.37 -10.42
C GLY A 76 -17.97 7.03 -10.69
N ILE A 77 -17.25 5.90 -10.60
CA ILE A 77 -17.77 4.56 -10.94
C ILE A 77 -18.00 3.75 -9.66
N LEU A 78 -19.27 3.49 -9.35
CA LEU A 78 -19.64 2.60 -8.25
C LEU A 78 -19.66 1.14 -8.72
N MET A 79 -18.76 0.32 -8.20
CA MET A 79 -18.70 -1.10 -8.52
C MET A 79 -18.53 -1.95 -7.25
N ASN A 80 -19.43 -2.93 -7.09
CA ASN A 80 -19.39 -3.83 -5.94
C ASN A 80 -18.08 -4.65 -5.93
N ARG A 81 -17.42 -4.72 -4.79
CA ARG A 81 -16.15 -5.44 -4.61
C ARG A 81 -16.22 -6.91 -5.04
N LYS A 82 -17.36 -7.59 -4.81
CA LYS A 82 -17.55 -8.98 -5.27
C LYS A 82 -17.51 -9.07 -6.80
N LYS A 83 -18.08 -8.08 -7.51
CA LYS A 83 -18.01 -7.99 -8.98
C LYS A 83 -16.56 -7.75 -9.43
N VAL A 84 -15.84 -6.82 -8.79
CA VAL A 84 -14.42 -6.57 -9.08
C VAL A 84 -13.60 -7.85 -8.90
N GLN A 85 -13.73 -8.54 -7.77
CA GLN A 85 -13.01 -9.79 -7.51
C GLN A 85 -13.33 -10.88 -8.54
N ARG A 86 -14.60 -11.03 -8.91
CA ARG A 86 -15.04 -12.01 -9.93
C ARG A 86 -14.40 -11.72 -11.27
N LEU A 87 -14.42 -10.46 -11.72
CA LEU A 87 -13.86 -10.05 -13.01
C LEU A 87 -12.32 -10.14 -13.01
N MET A 88 -11.65 -9.75 -11.93
CA MET A 88 -10.21 -9.93 -11.78
C MET A 88 -9.82 -11.42 -11.96
N ARG A 89 -10.53 -12.34 -11.30
CA ARG A 89 -10.29 -13.78 -11.48
C ARG A 89 -10.57 -14.27 -12.89
N LYS A 90 -11.71 -13.83 -13.47
CA LYS A 90 -12.14 -14.22 -14.81
C LYS A 90 -11.13 -13.87 -15.90
N TYR A 91 -10.50 -12.70 -15.77
CA TYR A 91 -9.54 -12.18 -16.72
C TYR A 91 -8.07 -12.27 -16.25
N ASN A 92 -7.80 -13.11 -15.25
CA ASN A 92 -6.46 -13.38 -14.73
C ASN A 92 -5.68 -12.13 -14.28
N LEU A 93 -6.36 -11.13 -13.74
CA LEU A 93 -5.74 -9.95 -13.16
C LEU A 93 -5.49 -10.18 -11.66
N PHE A 94 -4.26 -10.45 -11.28
CA PHE A 94 -3.89 -10.72 -9.89
C PHE A 94 -3.01 -9.61 -9.32
N CYS A 95 -3.23 -9.29 -8.04
CA CYS A 95 -2.33 -8.43 -7.29
C CYS A 95 -1.14 -9.29 -6.82
N PRO A 96 0.11 -8.99 -7.21
CA PRO A 96 1.27 -9.79 -6.86
C PRO A 96 1.71 -9.64 -5.39
N ILE A 97 1.09 -8.72 -4.64
CA ILE A 97 1.43 -8.49 -3.23
C ILE A 97 0.98 -9.69 -2.39
N HIS A 98 1.95 -10.44 -1.87
CA HIS A 98 1.70 -11.56 -0.97
C HIS A 98 1.42 -11.08 0.45
N LYS A 99 0.51 -11.77 1.16
CA LYS A 99 0.34 -11.57 2.61
C LYS A 99 1.64 -11.92 3.32
N ALA A 100 2.18 -10.98 4.10
CA ALA A 100 3.35 -11.25 4.93
C ALA A 100 3.06 -12.40 5.91
N ASN A 101 4.01 -13.35 6.03
CA ASN A 101 3.91 -14.44 7.00
C ASN A 101 4.01 -13.86 8.43
N PRO A 102 2.98 -13.98 9.27
CA PRO A 102 2.98 -13.42 10.62
C PRO A 102 4.11 -13.97 11.52
N TYR A 103 4.55 -15.20 11.27
CA TYR A 103 5.62 -15.85 12.06
C TYR A 103 7.03 -15.31 11.79
N ARG A 104 7.28 -14.64 10.65
CA ARG A 104 8.58 -14.02 10.33
C ARG A 104 8.91 -12.84 11.23
N ARG A 105 7.93 -12.25 11.91
CA ARG A 105 8.07 -11.09 12.79
C ARG A 105 8.58 -11.44 14.19
N MET A 106 8.39 -12.67 14.66
CA MET A 106 8.79 -13.09 16.03
C MET A 106 10.30 -13.32 16.22
N ALA A 107 11.05 -13.56 15.15
CA ALA A 107 12.46 -14.00 15.23
C ALA A 107 13.50 -12.88 15.43
N LYS A 108 13.09 -11.58 15.41
CA LYS A 108 14.03 -10.44 15.39
C LYS A 108 14.23 -9.74 16.74
N ALA A 109 13.72 -10.30 17.83
CA ALA A 109 13.56 -9.60 19.10
C ALA A 109 14.65 -9.86 20.15
N LEU A 110 15.94 -9.83 19.80
CA LEU A 110 17.01 -9.97 20.80
C LEU A 110 18.18 -9.01 20.54
N ARG A 111 18.42 -8.11 21.51
CA ARG A 111 19.60 -7.28 21.87
C ARG A 111 19.47 -5.76 21.66
N THR A 112 19.64 -4.98 22.66
CA THR A 112 20.69 -4.18 23.33
C THR A 112 20.18 -2.95 24.13
N ASN A 113 21.02 -2.36 25.01
CA ASN A 113 20.71 -1.44 26.09
C ASN A 113 20.97 0.03 25.75
N THR A 114 20.27 0.87 26.44
CA THR A 114 20.15 2.32 26.71
C THR A 114 19.05 3.02 25.93
N ILE A 115 18.00 3.49 26.68
CA ILE A 115 16.69 3.63 26.06
C ILE A 115 15.98 4.82 26.66
N ALA A 116 15.40 5.69 25.81
CA ALA A 116 14.36 6.61 26.22
C ALA A 116 13.06 5.84 26.54
N PRO A 117 12.26 6.28 27.51
CA PRO A 117 10.98 5.62 27.83
C PRO A 117 10.02 5.61 26.63
N ASN A 118 9.16 4.59 26.56
CA ASN A 118 8.09 4.54 25.56
C ASN A 118 6.90 5.40 26.04
N TYR A 119 6.90 6.66 25.69
CA TYR A 119 5.81 7.59 26.02
C TYR A 119 4.58 7.40 25.14
N VAL A 120 4.73 6.93 23.90
CA VAL A 120 3.64 6.73 22.93
C VAL A 120 2.75 5.55 23.30
N ASN A 121 3.31 4.52 23.92
CA ASN A 121 2.62 3.32 24.43
C ASN A 121 1.55 2.77 23.46
N ARG A 122 1.84 2.71 22.14
CA ARG A 122 0.95 2.26 21.05
C ARG A 122 -0.30 3.11 20.82
N GLN A 123 -0.47 4.20 21.52
CA GLN A 123 -1.60 5.10 21.34
C GLN A 123 -1.38 6.06 20.17
N PHE A 124 -0.93 5.55 19.04
CA PHE A 124 -0.49 6.32 17.88
C PHE A 124 -1.53 7.33 17.35
N ARG A 125 -2.82 7.05 17.54
CA ARG A 125 -3.90 7.90 17.05
C ARG A 125 -4.58 8.76 18.11
N SER A 126 -4.25 8.58 19.38
CA SER A 126 -4.91 9.28 20.48
C SER A 126 -4.45 10.73 20.61
N TYR A 127 -3.27 11.06 20.09
CA TYR A 127 -2.67 12.38 20.25
C TYR A 127 -3.08 13.40 19.19
N GLY A 128 -3.64 12.95 18.06
CA GLY A 128 -3.97 13.82 16.94
C GLY A 128 -2.83 14.01 15.93
N SER A 129 -3.09 14.83 14.91
CA SER A 129 -2.14 15.13 13.83
C SER A 129 -0.92 15.88 14.33
N ARG A 130 0.26 15.57 13.80
CA ARG A 130 1.55 16.24 14.09
C ARG A 130 2.05 16.11 15.55
N LYS A 131 1.46 15.25 16.34
CA LYS A 131 1.86 15.05 17.76
C LYS A 131 2.81 13.87 17.96
N VAL A 132 2.66 12.82 17.19
CA VAL A 132 3.52 11.63 17.21
C VAL A 132 4.04 11.35 15.81
N LEU A 133 5.34 11.46 15.66
CA LEU A 133 6.06 11.19 14.41
C LEU A 133 6.84 9.90 14.56
N LEU A 134 6.60 8.95 13.67
CA LEU A 134 7.30 7.67 13.64
C LEU A 134 8.50 7.78 12.71
N THR A 135 9.68 7.38 13.15
CA THR A 135 10.86 7.32 12.31
C THR A 135 11.50 5.95 12.33
N ASP A 136 12.00 5.53 11.20
CA ASP A 136 12.72 4.26 11.05
C ASP A 136 13.54 4.27 9.77
N ILE A 137 14.49 3.34 9.68
CA ILE A 137 15.36 3.14 8.52
C ILE A 137 15.02 1.80 7.88
N THR A 138 14.94 1.80 6.56
CA THR A 138 14.89 0.56 5.79
C THR A 138 15.98 0.56 4.73
N TYR A 139 16.27 -0.62 4.18
CA TYR A 139 17.19 -0.75 3.07
C TYR A 139 16.50 -1.29 1.82
N LEU A 140 16.94 -0.82 0.68
CA LEU A 140 16.54 -1.26 -0.65
C LEU A 140 17.75 -1.88 -1.34
N ARG A 141 17.55 -2.96 -2.08
CA ARG A 141 18.65 -3.63 -2.76
C ARG A 141 18.86 -3.00 -4.14
N LEU A 142 20.08 -2.54 -4.38
CA LEU A 142 20.56 -2.07 -5.68
C LEU A 142 21.73 -2.98 -6.11
N HIS A 143 21.46 -3.97 -6.97
CA HIS A 143 22.42 -5.03 -7.32
C HIS A 143 23.02 -5.73 -6.09
N GLN A 144 24.32 -5.58 -5.86
CA GLN A 144 25.05 -6.13 -4.72
C GLN A 144 25.18 -5.15 -3.55
N ARG A 145 24.64 -3.92 -3.68
CA ARG A 145 24.71 -2.86 -2.66
C ARG A 145 23.34 -2.64 -2.02
N HIS A 146 23.34 -1.88 -0.95
CA HIS A 146 22.13 -1.40 -0.29
C HIS A 146 22.05 0.12 -0.39
N VAL A 147 20.86 0.62 -0.65
CA VAL A 147 20.50 2.02 -0.47
C VAL A 147 19.62 2.09 0.77
N TYR A 148 19.93 2.99 1.66
CA TYR A 148 19.21 3.19 2.91
C TYR A 148 18.20 4.31 2.76
N LEU A 149 17.03 4.13 3.33
CA LEU A 149 15.94 5.10 3.32
C LEU A 149 15.51 5.37 4.76
N SER A 150 15.72 6.59 5.23
CA SER A 150 15.18 7.12 6.47
C SER A 150 13.85 7.81 6.18
N VAL A 151 12.83 7.57 6.99
CA VAL A 151 11.48 8.12 6.80
C VAL A 151 10.95 8.63 8.12
N ILE A 152 10.32 9.82 8.08
CA ILE A 152 9.49 10.33 9.18
C ILE A 152 8.04 10.40 8.71
N LYS A 153 7.15 9.75 9.47
CA LYS A 153 5.73 9.61 9.17
C LYS A 153 4.88 10.08 10.34
N ASP A 154 3.84 10.85 10.06
CA ASP A 154 2.81 11.17 11.06
C ASP A 154 1.99 9.91 11.42
N ALA A 155 1.96 9.57 12.68
CA ALA A 155 1.27 8.39 13.17
C ALA A 155 -0.27 8.49 13.06
N PHE A 156 -0.82 9.69 13.04
CA PHE A 156 -2.26 9.94 12.96
C PHE A 156 -2.76 9.96 11.52
N THR A 157 -2.17 10.79 10.67
CA THR A 157 -2.60 10.97 9.27
C THR A 157 -1.98 9.95 8.32
N MET A 158 -0.95 9.23 8.77
CA MET A 158 -0.12 8.33 7.96
C MET A 158 0.68 9.02 6.87
N GLN A 159 0.74 10.37 6.81
CA GLN A 159 1.55 11.09 5.83
C GLN A 159 3.04 10.83 6.05
N ILE A 160 3.77 10.65 4.96
CA ILE A 160 5.23 10.75 4.96
C ILE A 160 5.57 12.24 4.89
N LEU A 161 6.21 12.76 5.95
CA LEU A 161 6.52 14.17 6.09
C LEU A 161 7.93 14.51 5.63
N ALA A 162 8.87 13.60 5.87
CA ALA A 162 10.24 13.74 5.43
C ALA A 162 10.86 12.36 5.16
N TYR A 163 11.81 12.32 4.24
CA TYR A 163 12.63 11.13 3.96
C TYR A 163 13.97 11.54 3.35
N GLN A 164 14.95 10.67 3.52
CA GLN A 164 16.27 10.80 2.90
C GLN A 164 16.78 9.44 2.45
N LEU A 165 17.46 9.42 1.32
CA LEU A 165 18.16 8.26 0.78
C LEU A 165 19.67 8.44 0.93
N SER A 166 20.37 7.35 1.22
CA SER A 166 21.83 7.34 1.32
C SER A 166 22.39 6.00 0.85
N GLU A 167 23.58 6.01 0.27
CA GLU A 167 24.39 4.82 0.01
C GLU A 167 25.21 4.42 1.24
N SER A 168 25.32 5.30 2.25
CA SER A 168 26.00 5.04 3.53
C SER A 168 24.97 4.93 4.66
N LEU A 169 25.25 4.03 5.63
CA LEU A 169 24.44 3.87 6.85
C LEU A 169 24.99 4.75 7.99
N GLU A 170 25.50 5.91 7.71
CA GLU A 170 25.96 6.87 8.71
C GLU A 170 24.77 7.65 9.31
N VAL A 171 25.00 8.31 10.46
CA VAL A 171 23.92 9.01 11.16
C VAL A 171 23.43 10.24 10.38
N ASP A 172 24.25 10.81 9.53
CA ASP A 172 24.02 12.10 8.86
C ASP A 172 22.71 12.12 8.03
N PHE A 173 22.41 11.05 7.28
CA PHE A 173 21.17 11.03 6.48
C PHE A 173 19.90 11.00 7.35
N VAL A 174 20.00 10.48 8.59
CA VAL A 174 18.91 10.51 9.57
C VAL A 174 18.76 11.92 10.12
N LEU A 175 19.86 12.61 10.38
CA LEU A 175 19.85 14.01 10.81
C LEU A 175 19.25 14.92 9.72
N GLU A 176 19.64 14.70 8.46
CA GLU A 176 19.08 15.43 7.30
C GLU A 176 17.56 15.17 7.14
N THR A 177 17.09 13.95 7.49
CA THR A 177 15.64 13.67 7.50
C THR A 177 14.91 14.56 8.51
N VAL A 178 15.47 14.73 9.72
CA VAL A 178 14.88 15.62 10.75
C VAL A 178 14.96 17.09 10.32
N LYS A 179 16.08 17.53 9.76
CA LYS A 179 16.22 18.91 9.25
C LYS A 179 15.22 19.20 8.13
N SER A 180 15.03 18.25 7.21
CA SER A 180 14.03 18.34 6.13
C SER A 180 12.61 18.42 6.68
N LEU A 181 12.28 17.63 7.71
CA LEU A 181 11.01 17.72 8.41
C LEU A 181 10.79 19.14 8.95
N MET A 182 11.74 19.67 9.70
CA MET A 182 11.61 20.98 10.33
C MET A 182 11.53 22.10 9.29
N LYS A 183 12.31 22.03 8.21
CA LYS A 183 12.25 23.00 7.11
C LYS A 183 10.87 23.08 6.47
N ASN A 184 10.20 21.94 6.29
CA ASN A 184 8.97 21.88 5.49
C ASN A 184 7.68 21.95 6.34
N HIS A 185 7.74 21.55 7.63
CA HIS A 185 6.55 21.35 8.47
C HIS A 185 6.62 22.04 9.83
N LEU A 186 7.61 22.92 10.07
CA LEU A 186 7.76 23.59 11.38
C LEU A 186 6.47 24.29 11.82
N TYR A 187 5.81 25.01 10.91
CA TYR A 187 4.60 25.79 11.20
C TYR A 187 3.34 24.92 11.43
N GLU A 188 3.40 23.63 11.08
CA GLU A 188 2.30 22.69 11.28
C GLU A 188 2.41 21.95 12.61
N MET A 189 3.50 22.18 13.37
CA MET A 189 3.80 21.44 14.59
C MET A 189 3.49 22.28 15.82
N ASP A 190 2.85 21.63 16.80
CA ASP A 190 2.65 22.19 18.11
C ASP A 190 3.91 22.12 18.98
N ALA A 191 3.84 22.73 20.20
CA ALA A 191 4.95 22.79 21.14
C ALA A 191 5.42 21.40 21.66
N GLU A 192 4.56 20.37 21.59
CA GLU A 192 4.87 19.04 22.10
C GLU A 192 4.73 17.98 21.00
N VAL A 193 5.84 17.67 20.34
CA VAL A 193 5.92 16.63 19.30
C VAL A 193 6.86 15.52 19.75
N TRP A 194 6.37 14.30 19.70
CA TRP A 194 7.15 13.10 19.99
C TRP A 194 7.69 12.48 18.70
N VAL A 195 9.02 12.31 18.64
CA VAL A 195 9.67 11.50 17.62
C VAL A 195 9.89 10.11 18.20
N HIS A 196 9.13 9.13 17.71
CA HIS A 196 9.18 7.74 18.16
C HIS A 196 9.96 6.87 17.18
N SER A 197 10.97 6.17 17.70
CA SER A 197 11.84 5.28 16.92
C SER A 197 12.00 3.92 17.60
N ASP A 198 12.66 2.99 16.91
CA ASP A 198 13.27 1.85 17.54
C ASP A 198 14.53 2.26 18.33
N GLN A 199 15.24 1.24 18.87
CA GLN A 199 16.48 1.44 19.63
C GLN A 199 17.73 1.32 18.76
N GLY A 200 17.64 1.64 17.47
CA GLY A 200 18.76 1.62 16.54
C GLY A 200 19.87 2.59 16.96
N CYS A 201 21.13 2.26 16.63
CA CYS A 201 22.31 3.07 16.99
C CYS A 201 22.22 4.53 16.51
N HIS A 202 21.55 4.78 15.38
CA HIS A 202 21.32 6.12 14.85
C HIS A 202 20.49 6.97 15.81
N TYR A 203 19.42 6.41 16.34
CA TYR A 203 18.46 7.09 17.22
C TYR A 203 18.94 7.21 18.67
N THR A 204 19.87 6.35 19.10
CA THR A 204 20.51 6.42 20.43
C THR A 204 21.75 7.31 20.43
N SER A 205 22.20 7.80 19.27
CA SER A 205 23.38 8.66 19.15
C SER A 205 23.21 9.99 19.87
N VAL A 206 24.29 10.52 20.40
CA VAL A 206 24.30 11.82 21.08
C VAL A 206 23.89 12.93 20.13
N VAL A 207 24.38 12.88 18.88
CA VAL A 207 24.12 13.90 17.86
C VAL A 207 22.63 13.96 17.49
N PHE A 208 21.98 12.79 17.34
CA PHE A 208 20.53 12.74 17.06
C PHE A 208 19.71 13.33 18.21
N ARG A 209 20.05 12.98 19.46
CA ARG A 209 19.37 13.52 20.65
C ARG A 209 19.56 15.03 20.78
N GLN A 210 20.78 15.53 20.50
CA GLN A 210 21.05 16.96 20.51
C GLN A 210 20.22 17.68 19.47
N LEU A 211 20.16 17.17 18.22
CA LEU A 211 19.35 17.74 17.15
C LEU A 211 17.86 17.81 17.51
N LEU A 212 17.31 16.77 18.15
CA LEU A 212 15.91 16.80 18.60
C LEU A 212 15.70 17.89 19.67
N ASN A 213 16.63 18.04 20.62
CA ASN A 213 16.56 19.08 21.64
C ASN A 213 16.64 20.47 21.03
N ASP A 214 17.51 20.70 20.05
CA ASP A 214 17.67 21.99 19.37
C ASP A 214 16.35 22.41 18.67
N PHE A 215 15.62 21.43 18.13
CA PHE A 215 14.29 21.63 17.53
C PHE A 215 13.12 21.50 18.53
N LYS A 216 13.38 21.36 19.82
CA LYS A 216 12.37 21.16 20.87
C LYS A 216 11.46 19.95 20.63
N LEU A 217 11.95 18.93 19.94
CA LEU A 217 11.27 17.66 19.72
C LEU A 217 11.58 16.70 20.87
N ARG A 218 10.58 15.98 21.34
CA ARG A 218 10.72 14.98 22.41
C ARG A 218 11.00 13.60 21.81
N GLN A 219 11.91 12.86 22.43
CA GLN A 219 12.20 11.50 22.02
C GLN A 219 11.36 10.48 22.78
N SER A 220 10.82 9.50 22.03
CA SER A 220 10.19 8.29 22.57
C SER A 220 10.77 7.07 21.84
N MET A 221 10.99 5.96 22.55
CA MET A 221 11.54 4.75 21.95
C MET A 221 10.67 3.54 22.22
N SER A 222 10.61 2.65 21.22
CA SER A 222 9.99 1.34 21.35
C SER A 222 10.64 0.54 22.46
N ARG A 223 9.87 -0.25 23.18
CA ARG A 223 10.44 -1.20 24.17
C ARG A 223 11.25 -2.26 23.43
N ARG A 224 12.30 -2.71 24.07
CA ARG A 224 13.20 -3.72 23.52
C ARG A 224 12.45 -4.99 23.14
N GLY A 225 12.69 -5.48 21.94
CA GLY A 225 12.10 -6.71 21.44
C GLY A 225 10.60 -6.60 21.13
N ASN A 226 10.01 -5.43 21.19
CA ASN A 226 8.60 -5.23 20.98
C ASN A 226 8.31 -4.58 19.63
N CYS A 227 8.21 -5.39 18.58
CA CYS A 227 7.91 -4.94 17.21
C CYS A 227 6.54 -4.24 17.09
N TRP A 228 5.64 -4.44 18.04
CA TRP A 228 4.34 -3.76 18.04
C TRP A 228 4.43 -2.26 18.31
N ASP A 229 5.50 -1.82 18.96
CA ASP A 229 5.67 -0.42 19.32
C ASP A 229 6.06 0.46 18.12
N ASN A 230 6.54 -0.15 16.99
CA ASN A 230 6.80 0.53 15.70
C ASN A 230 6.03 -0.10 14.52
N ALA A 231 4.99 -0.88 14.81
CA ALA A 231 4.24 -1.63 13.80
C ALA A 231 3.69 -0.78 12.61
N PRO A 232 3.24 0.49 12.79
CA PRO A 232 2.77 1.28 11.66
C PRO A 232 3.89 1.64 10.66
N GLN A 233 5.14 1.79 11.13
CA GLN A 233 6.29 2.08 10.28
C GLN A 233 6.76 0.82 9.56
N GLU A 234 6.85 -0.31 10.27
CA GLU A 234 7.15 -1.61 9.67
C GLU A 234 6.13 -2.00 8.58
N SER A 235 4.84 -1.75 8.84
CA SER A 235 3.78 -1.99 7.87
C SER A 235 3.93 -1.13 6.61
N PHE A 236 4.30 0.15 6.77
CA PHE A 236 4.58 1.03 5.64
C PHE A 236 5.74 0.49 4.79
N PHE A 237 6.87 0.17 5.39
CA PHE A 237 8.02 -0.37 4.66
C PHE A 237 7.74 -1.71 3.99
N GLY A 238 6.96 -2.58 4.63
CA GLY A 238 6.53 -3.84 4.03
C GLY A 238 5.72 -3.62 2.76
N HIS A 239 4.70 -2.76 2.81
CA HIS A 239 3.88 -2.43 1.64
C HIS A 239 4.68 -1.71 0.54
N MET A 240 5.54 -0.77 0.92
CA MET A 240 6.40 -0.06 -0.03
C MET A 240 7.30 -1.04 -0.79
N LYS A 241 7.98 -1.94 -0.08
CA LYS A 241 8.86 -2.94 -0.71
C LYS A 241 8.10 -3.89 -1.63
N ASP A 242 6.91 -4.35 -1.22
CA ASP A 242 6.07 -5.21 -2.04
C ASP A 242 5.61 -4.51 -3.32
N GLU A 243 5.21 -3.23 -3.21
CA GLU A 243 4.73 -2.42 -4.34
C GLU A 243 5.88 -2.00 -5.28
N LEU A 244 7.11 -1.86 -4.76
CA LEU A 244 8.30 -1.52 -5.54
C LEU A 244 9.02 -2.75 -6.14
N GLN A 245 8.72 -3.97 -5.66
CA GLN A 245 9.41 -5.19 -6.09
C GLN A 245 9.52 -5.34 -7.62
N PRO A 246 8.49 -5.06 -8.45
CA PRO A 246 8.61 -5.17 -9.91
C PRO A 246 9.67 -4.25 -10.50
N TYR A 247 9.89 -3.10 -9.89
CA TYR A 247 10.82 -2.07 -10.36
C TYR A 247 12.26 -2.26 -9.89
N MET A 248 12.49 -2.98 -8.78
CA MET A 248 13.83 -3.17 -8.21
C MET A 248 14.81 -3.82 -9.18
N LYS A 249 14.32 -4.61 -10.14
CA LYS A 249 15.15 -5.26 -11.16
C LYS A 249 15.62 -4.31 -12.27
N THR A 250 14.97 -3.16 -12.42
CA THR A 250 15.27 -2.16 -13.46
C THR A 250 16.20 -1.06 -12.95
N TRP A 251 16.53 -1.04 -11.67
CA TRP A 251 17.42 -0.03 -11.10
C TRP A 251 18.87 -0.31 -11.47
N ASN A 252 19.53 0.66 -12.08
CA ASN A 252 20.93 0.58 -12.49
C ASN A 252 21.84 1.45 -11.62
N CYS A 253 21.34 2.56 -11.09
CA CYS A 253 22.09 3.51 -10.30
C CYS A 253 21.28 4.06 -9.11
N PHE A 254 21.94 4.80 -8.24
CA PHE A 254 21.31 5.46 -7.09
C PHE A 254 20.19 6.42 -7.51
N GLN A 255 20.36 7.13 -8.63
CA GLN A 255 19.36 8.07 -9.13
C GLN A 255 18.05 7.36 -9.52
N ASP A 256 18.12 6.17 -10.13
CA ASP A 256 16.91 5.37 -10.46
C ASP A 256 16.12 5.00 -9.19
N VAL A 257 16.84 4.66 -8.12
CA VAL A 257 16.21 4.37 -6.81
C VAL A 257 15.57 5.64 -6.26
N LYS A 258 16.28 6.75 -6.32
CA LYS A 258 15.81 8.05 -5.81
C LYS A 258 14.54 8.49 -6.53
N ASP A 259 14.56 8.53 -7.85
CA ASP A 259 13.41 8.96 -8.67
C ASP A 259 12.18 8.07 -8.42
N ARG A 260 12.40 6.77 -8.26
CA ARG A 260 11.32 5.83 -7.95
C ARG A 260 10.78 5.98 -6.53
N ILE A 261 11.62 6.28 -5.55
CA ILE A 261 11.16 6.56 -4.18
C ILE A 261 10.40 7.89 -4.12
N ASP A 262 10.88 8.92 -4.81
CA ASP A 262 10.21 10.23 -4.89
C ASP A 262 8.80 10.08 -5.51
N ASP A 263 8.68 9.33 -6.62
CA ASP A 263 7.37 9.00 -7.21
C ASP A 263 6.48 8.16 -6.27
N TYR A 264 7.07 7.17 -5.59
CA TYR A 264 6.32 6.33 -4.65
C TYR A 264 5.78 7.12 -3.46
N ILE A 265 6.58 7.99 -2.86
CA ILE A 265 6.14 8.84 -1.72
C ILE A 265 5.03 9.80 -2.18
N THR A 266 5.17 10.37 -3.38
CA THR A 266 4.13 11.21 -3.99
C THR A 266 2.83 10.41 -4.17
N TYR A 267 2.91 9.21 -4.75
CA TYR A 267 1.76 8.30 -4.88
C TYR A 267 1.17 7.92 -3.53
N TYR A 268 2.03 7.56 -2.56
CA TYR A 268 1.58 7.15 -1.23
C TYR A 268 0.77 8.25 -0.53
N ASN A 269 1.27 9.47 -0.56
CA ASN A 269 0.63 10.59 0.12
C ASN A 269 -0.64 11.08 -0.60
N ASN A 270 -0.71 11.02 -1.95
CA ASN A 270 -1.80 11.63 -2.71
C ASN A 270 -2.82 10.62 -3.27
N ASP A 271 -2.37 9.44 -3.68
CA ASP A 271 -3.18 8.52 -4.49
C ASP A 271 -3.38 7.13 -3.87
N ARG A 272 -2.66 6.81 -2.80
CA ARG A 272 -2.78 5.53 -2.11
C ARG A 272 -3.89 5.58 -1.06
N TYR A 273 -5.10 5.31 -1.49
CA TYR A 273 -6.27 5.31 -0.62
C TYR A 273 -6.25 4.17 0.39
N GLN A 274 -6.56 4.49 1.66
CA GLN A 274 -6.45 3.56 2.78
C GLN A 274 -7.80 3.37 3.49
N THR A 275 -8.17 2.13 3.75
CA THR A 275 -9.42 1.80 4.48
C THR A 275 -9.43 2.41 5.88
N THR A 276 -8.27 2.43 6.54
CA THR A 276 -8.08 2.99 7.89
C THR A 276 -8.23 4.51 7.94
N LEU A 277 -8.17 5.18 6.78
CA LEU A 277 -8.39 6.62 6.62
C LEU A 277 -9.75 6.90 5.96
N GLY A 278 -10.71 5.99 6.07
CA GLY A 278 -12.04 6.17 5.48
C GLY A 278 -12.05 6.19 3.94
N GLY A 279 -11.07 5.55 3.29
CA GLY A 279 -10.91 5.53 1.83
C GLY A 279 -10.21 6.77 1.27
N MET A 280 -9.61 7.58 2.12
CA MET A 280 -8.81 8.74 1.75
C MET A 280 -7.33 8.38 1.60
N SER A 281 -6.59 9.19 0.84
CA SER A 281 -5.14 9.20 0.88
C SER A 281 -4.66 9.93 2.15
N PRO A 282 -3.38 9.77 2.57
CA PRO A 282 -2.85 10.50 3.72
C PRO A 282 -3.02 12.01 3.64
N ASN A 283 -2.77 12.64 2.47
CA ASN A 283 -2.95 14.08 2.29
C ASN A 283 -4.42 14.49 2.34
N GLU A 284 -5.32 13.74 1.73
CA GLU A 284 -6.77 13.99 1.83
C GLU A 284 -7.27 13.86 3.27
N TYR A 285 -6.75 12.87 4.01
CA TYR A 285 -7.14 12.69 5.41
C TYR A 285 -6.63 13.82 6.29
N TYR A 286 -5.40 14.29 6.10
CA TYR A 286 -4.87 15.46 6.79
C TYR A 286 -5.73 16.70 6.50
N HIS A 287 -6.03 16.97 5.24
CA HIS A 287 -6.91 18.08 4.86
C HIS A 287 -8.29 17.98 5.53
N TYR A 288 -8.86 16.77 5.54
CA TYR A 288 -10.13 16.53 6.24
C TYR A 288 -10.03 16.81 7.75
N VAL A 289 -8.97 16.38 8.40
CA VAL A 289 -8.74 16.61 9.84
C VAL A 289 -8.64 18.11 10.18
N VAL A 290 -7.93 18.86 9.33
CA VAL A 290 -7.70 20.30 9.56
C VAL A 290 -8.94 21.14 9.19
N THR A 291 -9.64 20.80 8.11
CA THR A 291 -10.71 21.66 7.56
C THR A 291 -12.13 21.15 7.85
N GLY A 292 -12.29 19.91 8.30
CA GLY A 292 -13.58 19.23 8.42
C GLY A 292 -14.21 18.83 7.08
N LYS A 293 -13.59 19.15 5.93
CA LYS A 293 -14.15 18.92 4.59
C LYS A 293 -13.65 17.62 3.99
N LYS A 294 -14.55 16.68 3.73
CA LYS A 294 -14.24 15.44 2.99
C LYS A 294 -14.05 15.72 1.50
N PRO A 295 -13.19 14.94 0.81
CA PRO A 295 -13.10 14.98 -0.64
C PRO A 295 -14.48 14.77 -1.30
N SER A 296 -14.80 15.55 -2.34
CA SER A 296 -16.11 15.53 -3.03
C SER A 296 -16.51 14.12 -3.50
N ALA A 297 -15.55 13.33 -3.97
CA ALA A 297 -15.77 11.93 -4.38
C ALA A 297 -16.18 10.98 -3.22
N LEU A 298 -16.13 11.40 -1.96
CA LEU A 298 -16.55 10.60 -0.79
C LEU A 298 -17.83 11.13 -0.14
N VAL A 299 -18.36 12.26 -0.59
CA VAL A 299 -19.56 12.92 -0.03
C VAL A 299 -20.87 12.31 -0.58
N SER A 300 -20.79 11.39 -1.54
CA SER A 300 -21.97 10.68 -2.12
C SER A 300 -22.35 9.42 -1.34
#